data_97b7439683eccd0a9125cb1ebad8b91b
#
_entry.id   97b7439683eccd0a9125cb1ebad8b91b
#
_cell.length_a   1.000
_cell.length_b   1.000
_cell.length_c   1.000
_cell.angle_alpha   90.00
_cell.angle_beta   90.00
_cell.angle_gamma   90.00
#
_symmetry.space_group_name_H-M   'P 1'
#
loop_
_entity.id
_entity.type
_entity.pdbx_description
1 polymer ?
#
loop_
_entity_poly.entity_id
_entity_poly.type
_entity_poly.pdbx_seq_one_letter_code
_entity_poly.pdbx_strand_id
1 'polypeptide(L)'
;SLRIILSLLLIAITAQGLEARNKSKKVSKKKAAAWVAEGEWKNGFDAMPDATVNLQEFYAQYHKNKAQWDAAFKWLAETDLLNIPKGKLMIPGTNIRASIEDSKNEPLEKRKSESHRKKIDFMYVVKGSEGFMLLDHNTSTPNCEYSEEKDVIRYDYIPEKSHFFTSTPKRFVICFPSDWHIAKVKT
;
A
#
# COMPACT_ATOMS: atom_id res chain seq x y z
N SER A 1 -11.00 12.58 6.97
CA SER A 1 -11.35 11.27 6.40
C SER A 1 -11.12 10.15 7.40
N LEU A 2 -11.99 9.15 7.42
CA LEU A 2 -11.75 7.91 8.12
C LEU A 2 -10.93 6.99 7.19
N ARG A 3 -9.78 6.52 7.65
CA ARG A 3 -8.89 5.66 6.87
C ARG A 3 -8.40 4.46 7.65
N ILE A 4 -8.06 3.43 6.92
CA ILE A 4 -7.37 2.24 7.40
C ILE A 4 -6.08 2.09 6.62
N ILE A 5 -4.99 1.83 7.34
CA ILE A 5 -3.71 1.45 6.77
C ILE A 5 -3.42 0.02 7.23
N LEU A 6 -3.20 -0.87 6.28
CA LEU A 6 -2.65 -2.18 6.56
C LEU A 6 -1.17 -2.18 6.19
N SER A 7 -0.34 -2.50 7.16
CA SER A 7 1.11 -2.66 6.95
C SER A 7 1.43 -4.15 6.91
N LEU A 8 1.80 -4.63 5.72
CA LEU A 8 2.18 -6.00 5.46
C LEU A 8 3.72 -6.08 5.43
N LEU A 9 4.31 -6.77 6.40
CA LEU A 9 5.74 -7.04 6.36
C LEU A 9 6.06 -7.97 5.20
N LEU A 10 7.00 -7.57 4.36
CA LEU A 10 7.62 -8.47 3.40
C LEU A 10 8.43 -9.49 4.21
N ILE A 11 8.04 -10.77 4.13
CA ILE A 11 8.80 -11.83 4.78
C ILE A 11 10.15 -11.90 4.07
N ALA A 12 11.21 -11.46 4.77
CA ALA A 12 12.56 -11.74 4.36
C ALA A 12 12.72 -13.26 4.42
N ILE A 13 12.87 -13.91 3.27
CA ILE A 13 13.35 -15.27 3.22
C ILE A 13 14.78 -15.20 3.74
N THR A 14 15.01 -15.68 4.96
CA THR A 14 16.36 -15.88 5.47
C THR A 14 17.09 -16.76 4.45
N ALA A 15 18.15 -16.19 3.86
CA ALA A 15 19.02 -16.88 2.94
C ALA A 15 19.81 -17.94 3.72
N GLN A 16 19.25 -19.15 3.84
CA GLN A 16 19.98 -20.37 4.07
C GLN A 16 19.36 -21.43 3.18
N GLY A 17 19.95 -21.61 2.04
CA GLY A 17 19.67 -22.75 1.17
C GLY A 17 19.56 -22.37 -0.30
N LEU A 18 20.65 -22.54 -1.02
CA LEU A 18 20.82 -22.67 -2.47
C LEU A 18 20.17 -21.63 -3.38
N GLU A 19 21.05 -20.88 -4.01
CA GLU A 19 20.83 -20.17 -5.27
C GLU A 19 20.26 -21.08 -6.35
N ALA A 20 18.96 -21.25 -6.35
CA ALA A 20 18.25 -21.54 -7.59
C ALA A 20 17.75 -20.18 -8.11
N ARG A 21 18.51 -19.64 -9.03
CA ARG A 21 18.17 -18.47 -9.85
C ARG A 21 16.97 -18.81 -10.74
N ASN A 22 15.83 -19.07 -10.14
CA ASN A 22 14.57 -19.05 -10.83
C ASN A 22 14.19 -17.57 -10.97
N LYS A 23 14.57 -16.92 -12.08
CA LYS A 23 13.90 -15.73 -12.58
C LYS A 23 12.46 -16.16 -12.85
N SER A 24 11.60 -16.10 -11.85
CA SER A 24 10.17 -16.24 -12.06
C SER A 24 9.80 -15.17 -13.10
N LYS A 25 9.35 -15.61 -14.28
CA LYS A 25 8.94 -14.70 -15.35
C LYS A 25 7.92 -13.73 -14.76
N LYS A 26 8.29 -12.46 -14.71
CA LYS A 26 7.37 -11.40 -14.24
C LYS A 26 6.06 -11.53 -15.01
N VAL A 27 4.94 -11.60 -14.30
CA VAL A 27 3.61 -11.67 -14.92
C VAL A 27 3.42 -10.51 -15.91
N SER A 28 2.78 -10.74 -17.05
CA SER A 28 2.50 -9.66 -18.01
C SER A 28 1.47 -8.68 -17.44
N LYS A 29 1.53 -7.41 -17.87
CA LYS A 29 0.53 -6.39 -17.49
C LYS A 29 -0.89 -6.86 -17.79
N LYS A 30 -1.10 -7.46 -18.98
CA LYS A 30 -2.41 -7.99 -19.41
C LYS A 30 -2.92 -9.07 -18.46
N LYS A 31 -2.08 -10.02 -18.08
CA LYS A 31 -2.48 -11.11 -17.16
C LYS A 31 -2.78 -10.56 -15.75
N ALA A 32 -1.98 -9.64 -15.24
CA ALA A 32 -2.23 -9.03 -13.94
C ALA A 32 -3.55 -8.22 -13.94
N ALA A 33 -3.82 -7.45 -15.00
CA ALA A 33 -5.07 -6.70 -15.14
C ALA A 33 -6.29 -7.62 -15.26
N ALA A 34 -6.20 -8.72 -16.01
CA ALA A 34 -7.26 -9.73 -16.11
C ALA A 34 -7.57 -10.35 -14.76
N TRP A 35 -6.54 -10.77 -14.02
CA TRP A 35 -6.69 -11.33 -12.67
C TRP A 35 -7.36 -10.34 -11.70
N VAL A 36 -6.99 -9.06 -11.76
CA VAL A 36 -7.66 -8.03 -10.93
C VAL A 36 -9.13 -7.91 -11.31
N ALA A 37 -9.46 -7.95 -12.62
CA ALA A 37 -10.83 -7.84 -13.11
C ALA A 37 -11.69 -9.06 -12.71
N GLU A 38 -11.12 -10.25 -12.67
CA GLU A 38 -11.79 -11.49 -12.21
C GLU A 38 -12.25 -11.39 -10.74
N GLY A 39 -11.50 -10.66 -9.90
CA GLY A 39 -11.91 -10.29 -8.55
C GLY A 39 -11.88 -11.42 -7.50
N GLU A 40 -11.29 -12.57 -7.80
CA GLU A 40 -11.19 -13.69 -6.84
C GLU A 40 -10.42 -13.31 -5.56
N TRP A 41 -9.45 -12.37 -5.68
CA TRP A 41 -8.66 -11.85 -4.57
C TRP A 41 -9.47 -11.05 -3.55
N LYS A 42 -10.66 -10.55 -3.92
CA LYS A 42 -11.47 -9.64 -3.09
C LYS A 42 -11.96 -10.24 -1.79
N ASN A 43 -12.23 -11.53 -1.74
CA ASN A 43 -12.81 -12.19 -0.55
C ASN A 43 -14.02 -11.42 0.03
N GLY A 44 -14.86 -10.84 -0.85
CA GLY A 44 -16.04 -10.05 -0.47
C GLY A 44 -15.82 -8.55 -0.28
N PHE A 45 -14.56 -8.06 -0.32
CA PHE A 45 -14.28 -6.64 -0.21
C PHE A 45 -14.64 -5.89 -1.50
N ASP A 46 -15.45 -4.85 -1.40
CA ASP A 46 -16.08 -4.18 -2.55
C ASP A 46 -15.32 -2.93 -3.05
N ALA A 47 -14.03 -2.83 -2.84
CA ALA A 47 -13.22 -1.78 -3.44
C ALA A 47 -12.27 -2.36 -4.51
N MET A 48 -11.84 -1.51 -5.42
CA MET A 48 -10.87 -1.87 -6.46
C MET A 48 -9.54 -1.16 -6.23
N PRO A 49 -8.42 -1.68 -6.74
CA PRO A 49 -7.18 -0.93 -6.73
C PRO A 49 -7.32 0.37 -7.51
N ASP A 50 -6.70 1.42 -7.01
CA ASP A 50 -6.54 2.67 -7.76
C ASP A 50 -5.72 2.43 -9.03
N ALA A 51 -5.89 3.28 -10.05
CA ALA A 51 -5.18 3.17 -11.32
C ALA A 51 -3.65 3.31 -11.17
N THR A 52 -3.19 3.90 -10.06
CA THR A 52 -1.78 4.07 -9.73
C THR A 52 -1.11 2.80 -9.19
N VAL A 53 -1.88 1.81 -8.76
CA VAL A 53 -1.35 0.56 -8.18
C VAL A 53 -0.64 -0.26 -9.25
N ASN A 54 0.59 -0.69 -8.96
CA ASN A 54 1.32 -1.62 -9.80
C ASN A 54 0.67 -3.01 -9.74
N LEU A 55 -0.19 -3.33 -10.70
CA LEU A 55 -0.96 -4.58 -10.72
C LEU A 55 -0.08 -5.83 -10.86
N GLN A 56 1.08 -5.72 -11.53
CA GLN A 56 2.01 -6.84 -11.66
C GLN A 56 2.64 -7.17 -10.30
N GLU A 57 2.98 -6.16 -9.52
CA GLU A 57 3.51 -6.33 -8.18
C GLU A 57 2.42 -6.81 -7.21
N PHE A 58 1.21 -6.28 -7.31
CA PHE A 58 0.07 -6.76 -6.53
C PHE A 58 -0.19 -8.25 -6.77
N TYR A 59 -0.22 -8.67 -8.04
CA TYR A 59 -0.33 -10.07 -8.43
C TYR A 59 0.75 -10.92 -7.76
N ALA A 60 2.01 -10.50 -7.90
CA ALA A 60 3.16 -11.23 -7.39
C ALA A 60 3.11 -11.38 -5.85
N GLN A 61 2.86 -10.29 -5.14
CA GLN A 61 2.80 -10.27 -3.68
C GLN A 61 1.61 -11.05 -3.14
N TYR A 62 0.44 -10.93 -3.78
CA TYR A 62 -0.74 -11.71 -3.43
C TYR A 62 -0.46 -13.22 -3.52
N HIS A 63 0.07 -13.71 -4.66
CA HIS A 63 0.34 -15.13 -4.84
C HIS A 63 1.48 -15.65 -3.95
N LYS A 64 2.44 -14.79 -3.61
CA LYS A 64 3.51 -15.13 -2.67
C LYS A 64 2.99 -15.36 -1.25
N ASN A 65 1.96 -14.63 -0.86
CA ASN A 65 1.42 -14.61 0.51
C ASN A 65 -0.11 -14.68 0.55
N LYS A 66 -0.69 -15.54 -0.31
CA LYS A 66 -2.14 -15.62 -0.54
C LYS A 66 -2.97 -15.65 0.75
N ALA A 67 -2.58 -16.48 1.72
CA ALA A 67 -3.32 -16.61 2.97
C ALA A 67 -3.40 -15.30 3.76
N GLN A 68 -2.34 -14.50 3.79
CA GLN A 68 -2.31 -13.21 4.47
C GLN A 68 -3.21 -12.19 3.75
N TRP A 69 -3.13 -12.13 2.42
CA TRP A 69 -3.97 -11.24 1.62
C TRP A 69 -5.45 -11.60 1.70
N ASP A 70 -5.79 -12.89 1.58
CA ASP A 70 -7.16 -13.36 1.73
C ASP A 70 -7.74 -12.99 3.09
N ALA A 71 -6.98 -13.21 4.16
CA ALA A 71 -7.42 -12.84 5.51
C ALA A 71 -7.60 -11.33 5.66
N ALA A 72 -6.73 -10.52 5.06
CA ALA A 72 -6.85 -9.07 5.08
C ALA A 72 -8.09 -8.58 4.34
N PHE A 73 -8.34 -9.05 3.12
CA PHE A 73 -9.52 -8.67 2.36
C PHE A 73 -10.80 -9.16 2.99
N LYS A 74 -10.82 -10.38 3.52
CA LYS A 74 -11.96 -10.91 4.28
C LYS A 74 -12.26 -10.05 5.51
N TRP A 75 -11.23 -9.70 6.28
CA TRP A 75 -11.37 -8.83 7.44
C TRP A 75 -11.95 -7.45 7.06
N LEU A 76 -11.47 -6.84 5.97
CA LEU A 76 -12.01 -5.59 5.44
C LEU A 76 -13.48 -5.72 5.02
N ALA A 77 -13.87 -6.87 4.46
CA ALA A 77 -15.24 -7.13 3.99
C ALA A 77 -16.22 -7.36 5.13
N GLU A 78 -15.79 -8.06 6.20
CA GLU A 78 -16.66 -8.50 7.30
C GLU A 78 -16.70 -7.53 8.48
N THR A 79 -15.78 -6.58 8.54
CA THR A 79 -15.70 -5.60 9.64
C THR A 79 -16.57 -4.37 9.34
N ASP A 80 -17.34 -3.90 10.33
CA ASP A 80 -18.01 -2.60 10.26
C ASP A 80 -16.98 -1.47 10.38
N LEU A 81 -16.36 -1.14 9.22
CA LEU A 81 -15.27 -0.18 9.14
C LEU A 81 -15.67 1.25 9.52
N LEU A 82 -16.96 1.59 9.45
CA LEU A 82 -17.44 2.92 9.84
C LEU A 82 -17.46 3.11 11.36
N ASN A 83 -17.71 2.04 12.10
CA ASN A 83 -17.87 2.05 13.56
C ASN A 83 -16.70 1.38 14.30
N ILE A 84 -15.70 0.84 13.59
CA ILE A 84 -14.52 0.23 14.23
C ILE A 84 -13.79 1.25 15.12
N PRO A 85 -13.38 0.86 16.35
CA PRO A 85 -12.61 1.74 17.22
C PRO A 85 -11.29 2.19 16.55
N LYS A 86 -10.95 3.48 16.75
CA LYS A 86 -9.67 4.02 16.32
C LYS A 86 -8.53 3.37 17.11
N GLY A 87 -7.41 3.20 16.46
CA GLY A 87 -6.22 2.60 17.07
C GLY A 87 -5.51 1.63 16.15
N LYS A 88 -4.69 0.78 16.76
CA LYS A 88 -3.90 -0.23 16.07
C LYS A 88 -4.29 -1.62 16.57
N LEU A 89 -4.44 -2.55 15.65
CA LEU A 89 -4.69 -3.96 15.96
C LEU A 89 -3.92 -4.86 14.96
N MET A 90 -3.80 -6.13 15.32
CA MET A 90 -3.35 -7.16 14.37
C MET A 90 -4.59 -7.82 13.78
N ILE A 91 -4.62 -7.99 12.46
CA ILE A 91 -5.70 -8.75 11.82
C ILE A 91 -5.58 -10.20 12.27
N PRO A 92 -6.66 -10.81 12.81
CA PRO A 92 -6.62 -12.17 13.35
C PRO A 92 -6.05 -13.20 12.37
N GLY A 93 -5.13 -14.03 12.84
CA GLY A 93 -4.50 -15.08 12.04
C GLY A 93 -3.46 -14.58 11.04
N THR A 94 -3.03 -13.32 11.14
CA THR A 94 -2.04 -12.72 10.23
C THR A 94 -0.93 -11.99 10.98
N ASN A 95 0.11 -11.61 10.22
CA ASN A 95 1.15 -10.68 10.66
C ASN A 95 0.88 -9.24 10.16
N ILE A 96 -0.37 -8.94 9.79
CA ILE A 96 -0.75 -7.63 9.25
C ILE A 96 -1.24 -6.74 10.37
N ARG A 97 -0.61 -5.58 10.50
CA ARG A 97 -1.07 -4.53 11.40
C ARG A 97 -2.06 -3.62 10.68
N ALA A 98 -3.24 -3.45 11.26
CA ALA A 98 -4.20 -2.44 10.86
C ALA A 98 -4.09 -1.21 11.76
N SER A 99 -4.06 -0.02 11.16
CA SER A 99 -4.16 1.27 11.84
C SER A 99 -5.42 1.98 11.36
N ILE A 100 -6.31 2.26 12.28
CA ILE A 100 -7.60 2.92 12.05
C ILE A 100 -7.53 4.34 12.61
N GLU A 101 -7.71 5.33 11.78
CA GLU A 101 -7.56 6.72 12.19
C GLU A 101 -8.53 7.69 11.50
N ASP A 102 -8.90 8.75 12.19
CA ASP A 102 -9.47 9.94 11.58
C ASP A 102 -8.31 10.80 11.04
N SER A 103 -8.11 10.74 9.74
CA SER A 103 -7.02 11.45 9.10
C SER A 103 -7.38 12.91 8.84
N LYS A 104 -6.52 13.81 9.29
CA LYS A 104 -6.56 15.21 8.89
C LYS A 104 -5.67 15.39 7.68
N ASN A 105 -6.28 15.69 6.54
CA ASN A 105 -5.52 16.05 5.34
C ASN A 105 -4.94 17.46 5.52
N GLU A 106 -3.70 17.65 5.11
CA GLU A 106 -2.97 18.91 5.23
C GLU A 106 -2.44 19.37 3.88
N PRO A 107 -2.15 20.67 3.72
CA PRO A 107 -1.44 21.16 2.54
C PRO A 107 -0.15 20.37 2.28
N LEU A 108 0.22 20.21 1.02
CA LEU A 108 1.35 19.37 0.59
C LEU A 108 2.66 19.74 1.32
N GLU A 109 2.92 21.02 1.50
CA GLU A 109 4.13 21.53 2.16
C GLU A 109 4.25 21.12 3.65
N LYS A 110 3.15 20.66 4.27
CA LYS A 110 3.13 20.12 5.64
C LYS A 110 3.25 18.61 5.69
N ARG A 111 3.25 17.97 4.53
CA ARG A 111 3.35 16.51 4.43
C ARG A 111 4.78 16.09 4.12
N LYS A 112 5.12 14.89 4.53
CA LYS A 112 6.45 14.31 4.30
C LYS A 112 6.35 13.18 3.30
N SER A 113 7.32 13.13 2.41
CA SER A 113 7.53 11.99 1.52
C SER A 113 8.06 10.79 2.28
N GLU A 114 7.77 9.60 1.81
CA GLU A 114 8.32 8.38 2.38
C GLU A 114 8.32 7.22 1.40
N SER A 115 9.20 6.27 1.65
CA SER A 115 9.11 4.90 1.18
C SER A 115 9.62 3.93 2.23
N HIS A 116 9.38 2.65 1.99
CA HIS A 116 9.70 1.57 2.90
C HIS A 116 10.57 0.53 2.19
N ARG A 117 11.31 -0.27 2.92
CA ARG A 117 12.09 -1.39 2.35
C ARG A 117 11.52 -2.75 2.73
N LYS A 118 10.85 -2.83 3.88
CA LYS A 118 10.45 -4.09 4.54
C LYS A 118 8.94 -4.31 4.56
N LYS A 119 8.13 -3.29 4.25
CA LYS A 119 6.67 -3.38 4.29
C LYS A 119 6.01 -2.84 3.03
N ILE A 120 4.79 -3.31 2.82
CA ILE A 120 3.83 -2.80 1.85
C ILE A 120 2.78 -2.03 2.65
N ASP A 121 2.45 -0.82 2.22
CA ASP A 121 1.36 -0.06 2.78
C ASP A 121 0.13 -0.18 1.87
N PHE A 122 -0.91 -0.83 2.41
CA PHE A 122 -2.24 -0.84 1.83
C PHE A 122 -3.07 0.25 2.52
N MET A 123 -3.59 1.22 1.78
CA MET A 123 -4.32 2.37 2.31
C MET A 123 -5.72 2.42 1.74
N TYR A 124 -6.71 2.50 2.62
CA TYR A 124 -8.12 2.54 2.26
C TYR A 124 -8.85 3.67 2.97
N VAL A 125 -9.48 4.54 2.20
CA VAL A 125 -10.34 5.61 2.72
C VAL A 125 -11.74 5.05 2.89
N VAL A 126 -12.18 4.87 4.13
CA VAL A 126 -13.51 4.32 4.45
C VAL A 126 -14.60 5.36 4.25
N LYS A 127 -14.31 6.62 4.59
CA LYS A 127 -15.23 7.76 4.47
C LYS A 127 -14.48 9.05 4.19
N GLY A 128 -14.98 9.83 3.24
CA GLY A 128 -14.36 11.09 2.81
C GLY A 128 -13.42 10.89 1.62
N SER A 129 -12.40 11.72 1.54
CA SER A 129 -11.36 11.65 0.50
C SER A 129 -9.99 11.94 1.11
N GLU A 130 -8.94 11.48 0.44
CA GLU A 130 -7.56 11.75 0.81
C GLU A 130 -6.69 11.92 -0.44
N GLY A 131 -5.90 12.98 -0.47
CA GLY A 131 -4.92 13.20 -1.53
C GLY A 131 -3.64 12.42 -1.27
N PHE A 132 -3.09 11.90 -2.36
CA PHE A 132 -1.82 11.18 -2.43
C PHE A 132 -0.95 11.78 -3.52
N MET A 133 0.34 11.62 -3.37
CA MET A 133 1.31 11.92 -4.43
C MET A 133 2.29 10.77 -4.57
N LEU A 134 2.52 10.31 -5.79
CA LEU A 134 3.62 9.43 -6.15
C LEU A 134 4.74 10.26 -6.75
N LEU A 135 5.95 10.10 -6.21
CA LEU A 135 7.10 10.89 -6.62
C LEU A 135 7.71 10.37 -7.91
N ASP A 136 8.14 11.26 -8.78
CA ASP A 136 8.98 10.90 -9.93
C ASP A 136 10.41 10.62 -9.46
N HIS A 137 10.88 9.40 -9.65
CA HIS A 137 12.22 8.95 -9.25
C HIS A 137 13.35 9.71 -9.95
N ASN A 138 13.11 10.23 -11.17
CA ASN A 138 14.13 10.97 -11.92
C ASN A 138 14.37 12.38 -11.36
N THR A 139 13.42 12.89 -10.58
CA THR A 139 13.46 14.27 -10.04
C THR A 139 13.38 14.28 -8.52
N SER A 140 13.52 13.11 -7.88
CA SER A 140 13.48 12.97 -6.43
C SER A 140 14.78 12.36 -5.93
N THR A 141 15.27 12.84 -4.77
CA THR A 141 16.52 12.37 -4.16
C THR A 141 16.32 12.14 -2.66
N PRO A 142 16.91 11.08 -2.07
CA PRO A 142 16.89 10.90 -0.63
C PRO A 142 17.45 12.13 0.09
N ASN A 143 16.75 12.61 1.12
CA ASN A 143 17.16 13.74 1.95
C ASN A 143 17.51 13.36 3.40
N CYS A 144 17.48 12.08 3.70
CA CYS A 144 17.93 11.51 4.97
C CYS A 144 18.42 10.08 4.74
N GLU A 145 19.12 9.55 5.75
CA GLU A 145 19.42 8.12 5.77
C GLU A 145 18.17 7.29 6.06
N TYR A 146 18.20 6.04 5.61
CA TYR A 146 17.14 5.08 5.90
C TYR A 146 17.13 4.71 7.40
N SER A 147 15.98 4.87 8.04
CA SER A 147 15.75 4.44 9.41
C SER A 147 15.33 2.97 9.46
N GLU A 148 16.20 2.10 9.92
CA GLU A 148 15.88 0.68 10.12
C GLU A 148 14.74 0.46 11.12
N GLU A 149 14.70 1.25 12.19
CA GLU A 149 13.71 1.16 13.27
C GLU A 149 12.30 1.47 12.75
N LYS A 150 12.18 2.52 11.92
CA LYS A 150 10.89 3.01 11.40
C LYS A 150 10.56 2.43 10.03
N ASP A 151 11.53 1.78 9.39
CA ASP A 151 11.42 1.35 7.99
C ASP A 151 11.02 2.51 7.06
N VAL A 152 11.72 3.63 7.14
CA VAL A 152 11.40 4.86 6.39
C VAL A 152 12.65 5.53 5.86
N ILE A 153 12.56 5.99 4.61
CA ILE A 153 13.45 6.98 3.99
C ILE A 153 12.59 8.10 3.40
N ARG A 154 13.13 9.32 3.35
CA ARG A 154 12.42 10.51 2.86
C ARG A 154 13.16 11.14 1.70
N TYR A 155 12.46 12.00 0.95
CA TYR A 155 12.93 12.52 -0.32
C TYR A 155 12.64 14.00 -0.46
N ASP A 156 13.57 14.72 -1.09
CA ASP A 156 13.30 15.97 -1.78
C ASP A 156 12.75 15.63 -3.16
N TYR A 157 11.79 16.38 -3.64
CA TYR A 157 11.07 16.09 -4.89
C TYR A 157 10.58 17.38 -5.56
N ILE A 158 10.21 17.27 -6.83
CA ILE A 158 9.58 18.36 -7.60
C ILE A 158 8.08 18.03 -7.72
N PRO A 159 7.18 18.81 -7.07
CA PRO A 159 5.74 18.53 -7.08
C PRO A 159 5.15 18.44 -8.49
N GLU A 160 5.55 19.34 -9.41
CA GLU A 160 5.05 19.42 -10.78
C GLU A 160 5.47 18.23 -11.65
N LYS A 161 6.47 17.46 -11.22
CA LYS A 161 6.93 16.22 -11.87
C LYS A 161 6.32 14.97 -11.25
N SER A 162 5.72 15.10 -10.09
CA SER A 162 5.11 14.01 -9.33
C SER A 162 3.63 13.87 -9.69
N HIS A 163 3.04 12.72 -9.40
CA HIS A 163 1.66 12.41 -9.75
C HIS A 163 0.75 12.54 -8.53
N PHE A 164 -0.07 13.58 -8.52
CA PHE A 164 -1.11 13.77 -7.50
C PHE A 164 -2.42 13.08 -7.91
N PHE A 165 -3.07 12.42 -6.96
CA PHE A 165 -4.39 11.81 -7.15
C PHE A 165 -5.18 11.78 -5.84
N THR A 166 -6.49 11.55 -5.93
CA THR A 166 -7.39 11.49 -4.79
C THR A 166 -7.98 10.09 -4.64
N SER A 167 -7.86 9.53 -3.45
CA SER A 167 -8.50 8.27 -3.07
C SER A 167 -9.85 8.50 -2.39
N THR A 168 -10.80 7.61 -2.66
CA THR A 168 -12.17 7.61 -2.15
C THR A 168 -12.57 6.19 -1.74
N PRO A 169 -13.72 5.97 -1.07
CA PRO A 169 -14.12 4.63 -0.60
C PRO A 169 -14.25 3.53 -1.68
N LYS A 170 -14.29 3.89 -2.97
CA LYS A 170 -14.36 2.89 -4.05
C LYS A 170 -13.01 2.35 -4.50
N ARG A 171 -11.93 2.96 -4.03
CA ARG A 171 -10.56 2.64 -4.44
C ARG A 171 -9.66 2.50 -3.24
N PHE A 172 -8.75 1.54 -3.29
CA PHE A 172 -7.63 1.45 -2.34
C PHE A 172 -6.30 1.69 -3.05
N VAL A 173 -5.33 2.14 -2.30
CA VAL A 173 -3.97 2.40 -2.77
C VAL A 173 -3.04 1.36 -2.17
N ILE A 174 -2.11 0.84 -2.95
CA ILE A 174 -1.01 0.00 -2.45
C ILE A 174 0.29 0.69 -2.83
N CYS A 175 1.11 0.99 -1.83
CA CYS A 175 2.48 1.45 -2.03
C CYS A 175 3.43 0.30 -1.70
N PHE A 176 4.12 -0.18 -2.72
CA PHE A 176 5.20 -1.15 -2.59
C PHE A 176 6.51 -0.45 -2.24
N PRO A 177 7.58 -1.16 -1.85
CA PRO A 177 8.86 -0.53 -1.53
C PRO A 177 9.44 0.37 -2.62
N SER A 178 9.11 0.10 -3.88
CA SER A 178 9.50 0.95 -5.01
C SER A 178 8.68 2.25 -5.14
N ASP A 179 7.59 2.39 -4.41
CA ASP A 179 6.67 3.52 -4.57
C ASP A 179 6.99 4.59 -3.52
N TRP A 180 7.66 5.65 -3.96
CA TRP A 180 7.93 6.82 -3.13
C TRP A 180 6.70 7.70 -3.11
N HIS A 181 6.16 7.97 -1.93
CA HIS A 181 4.82 8.54 -1.83
C HIS A 181 4.66 9.57 -0.72
N ILE A 182 3.58 10.32 -0.82
CA ILE A 182 3.08 11.24 0.20
C ILE A 182 1.59 10.94 0.38
N ALA A 183 1.17 10.77 1.62
CA ALA A 183 -0.22 10.54 1.99
C ALA A 183 -0.80 11.72 2.80
N LYS A 184 -2.12 11.75 3.00
CA LYS A 184 -2.84 12.75 3.78
C LYS A 184 -2.71 14.17 3.23
N VAL A 185 -2.63 14.30 1.93
CA VAL A 185 -2.61 15.60 1.26
C VAL A 185 -4.03 16.14 1.14
N LYS A 186 -4.19 17.45 1.32
CA LYS A 186 -5.47 18.15 1.12
C LYS A 186 -5.88 18.06 -0.36
N THR A 187 -7.13 17.68 -0.59
CA THR A 187 -7.77 17.62 -1.91
C THR A 187 -8.47 18.93 -2.23
#